data_000d162d587b39a4b8ae4321a99e80b1
#
_entry.id   000d162d587b39a4b8ae4321a99e80b1
#
_cell.length_a   1.000
_cell.length_b   1.000
_cell.length_c   1.000
_cell.angle_alpha   90.00
_cell.angle_beta   90.00
_cell.angle_gamma   90.00
#
_symmetry.space_group_name_H-M   'P 1'
#
loop_
_entity.id
_entity.type
_entity.pdbx_description
1 polymer ?
#
loop_
_entity_poly.entity_id
_entity_poly.type
_entity_poly.pdbx_seq_one_letter_code
_entity_poly.pdbx_strand_id
1 'polypeptide(L)'
;YTTEDATPFEAMLAEAGDQIIMYESEKYKEQRLVAFSNWPTTDPMDYPEEINQLFMKCAQVDVEHIASTDKFLSGQFASYHVYSYYPDYLSHYDSWKEEIPYAKDYLQEDGSYNTYGIYLEMLNRHHTMPVVISEFGVPTSRGRAQLDFHTARSQGYMSEKEQGNALVSSYEDIKKAGCAGSIIFSWQDEWFKRTWNTMANVDLTKTAYWSDFQTNEQFFGLMSFDPGEEESVCYTDGDTEEWSGDDLLSENGDYTLSMKYDEKFIYFRIHKENLDFENEKIYIPLDITPKSGSYYAEGEDVKFDRQADFLVVLDGKENSRVLVQQRYDVFRVVYSEAYGEDNPYFEVPDKDTPV
;
A
#
# COMPACT_ATOMS: atom_id res chain seq x y z
N TYR A 1 -33.64 -0.08 -19.49
CA TYR A 1 -32.56 0.18 -18.54
C TYR A 1 -31.16 -0.09 -19.10
N THR A 2 -31.05 -0.71 -20.27
CA THR A 2 -29.77 -1.06 -20.88
C THR A 2 -29.79 -0.75 -22.38
N THR A 3 -28.59 -0.59 -22.96
CA THR A 3 -28.39 -0.56 -24.40
C THR A 3 -28.53 -1.97 -25.02
N GLU A 4 -28.57 -2.07 -26.35
CA GLU A 4 -28.66 -3.34 -27.03
C GLU A 4 -27.40 -4.22 -26.86
N ASP A 5 -26.26 -3.59 -26.60
CA ASP A 5 -24.95 -4.27 -26.44
C ASP A 5 -24.70 -4.77 -25.01
N ALA A 6 -25.61 -4.49 -24.07
CA ALA A 6 -25.44 -4.83 -22.66
C ALA A 6 -25.35 -6.35 -22.44
N THR A 7 -24.40 -6.76 -21.66
CA THR A 7 -24.26 -8.15 -21.20
C THR A 7 -25.35 -8.52 -20.19
N PRO A 8 -25.61 -9.81 -19.94
CA PRO A 8 -26.53 -10.22 -18.88
C PRO A 8 -26.13 -9.72 -17.48
N PHE A 9 -24.84 -9.55 -17.23
CA PHE A 9 -24.35 -9.00 -15.95
C PHE A 9 -24.66 -7.52 -15.82
N GLU A 10 -24.46 -6.73 -16.86
CA GLU A 10 -24.79 -5.30 -16.87
C GLU A 10 -26.31 -5.09 -16.77
N ALA A 11 -27.10 -5.96 -17.39
CA ALA A 11 -28.56 -5.94 -17.24
C ALA A 11 -28.99 -6.21 -15.78
N MET A 12 -28.31 -7.13 -15.08
CA MET A 12 -28.54 -7.39 -13.66
C MET A 12 -28.16 -6.16 -12.80
N LEU A 13 -27.04 -5.51 -13.09
CA LEU A 13 -26.64 -4.28 -12.40
C LEU A 13 -27.69 -3.17 -12.60
N ALA A 14 -28.17 -3.00 -13.82
CA ALA A 14 -29.22 -2.02 -14.13
C ALA A 14 -30.51 -2.29 -13.35
N GLU A 15 -30.92 -3.56 -13.25
CA GLU A 15 -32.10 -3.96 -12.45
C GLU A 15 -31.89 -3.67 -10.96
N ALA A 16 -30.72 -4.00 -10.42
CA ALA A 16 -30.39 -3.71 -9.02
C ALA A 16 -30.44 -2.21 -8.72
N GLY A 17 -29.84 -1.40 -9.60
CA GLY A 17 -29.90 0.07 -9.51
C GLY A 17 -31.31 0.61 -9.54
N ASP A 18 -32.16 0.13 -10.46
CA ASP A 18 -33.56 0.54 -10.57
C ASP A 18 -34.34 0.24 -9.29
N GLN A 19 -34.15 -0.95 -8.71
CA GLN A 19 -34.81 -1.33 -7.46
C GLN A 19 -34.38 -0.43 -6.28
N ILE A 20 -33.10 -0.09 -6.18
CA ILE A 20 -32.59 0.83 -5.14
C ILE A 20 -33.24 2.21 -5.31
N ILE A 21 -33.22 2.76 -6.52
CA ILE A 21 -33.76 4.09 -6.82
C ILE A 21 -35.26 4.12 -6.55
N MET A 22 -36.01 3.08 -6.93
CA MET A 22 -37.44 2.97 -6.63
C MET A 22 -37.70 2.94 -5.12
N TYR A 23 -36.96 2.11 -4.39
CA TYR A 23 -37.05 2.00 -2.93
C TYR A 23 -36.80 3.35 -2.24
N GLU A 24 -35.73 4.05 -2.62
CA GLU A 24 -35.42 5.36 -2.07
C GLU A 24 -36.48 6.40 -2.39
N SER A 25 -36.94 6.45 -3.66
CA SER A 25 -37.97 7.37 -4.11
C SER A 25 -39.28 7.14 -3.38
N GLU A 26 -39.67 5.89 -3.15
CA GLU A 26 -40.93 5.55 -2.48
C GLU A 26 -40.88 5.77 -0.97
N LYS A 27 -39.78 5.35 -0.33
CA LYS A 27 -39.66 5.37 1.12
C LYS A 27 -39.16 6.71 1.66
N TYR A 28 -38.13 7.27 1.07
CA TYR A 28 -37.47 8.48 1.57
C TYR A 28 -37.88 9.74 0.81
N LYS A 29 -38.53 9.61 -0.33
CA LYS A 29 -38.89 10.72 -1.25
C LYS A 29 -37.66 11.48 -1.76
N GLU A 30 -36.56 10.79 -1.87
CA GLU A 30 -35.26 11.30 -2.31
C GLU A 30 -34.64 10.33 -3.33
N GLN A 31 -33.73 10.86 -4.14
CA GLN A 31 -32.89 10.06 -5.01
C GLN A 31 -31.42 10.52 -4.79
N ARG A 32 -30.54 9.56 -4.66
CA ARG A 32 -29.11 9.80 -4.57
C ARG A 32 -28.42 9.49 -5.89
N LEU A 33 -27.22 10.01 -6.06
CA LEU A 33 -26.35 9.58 -7.15
C LEU A 33 -26.08 8.08 -7.04
N VAL A 34 -26.09 7.39 -8.17
CA VAL A 34 -25.80 5.95 -8.24
C VAL A 34 -24.60 5.71 -9.12
N ALA A 35 -23.73 4.85 -8.68
CA ALA A 35 -22.61 4.33 -9.44
C ALA A 35 -22.43 2.84 -9.18
N PHE A 36 -21.87 2.14 -10.15
CA PHE A 36 -21.37 0.78 -9.98
C PHE A 36 -19.85 0.84 -9.92
N SER A 37 -19.28 0.39 -8.82
CA SER A 37 -17.83 0.36 -8.69
C SER A 37 -17.23 -0.67 -9.62
N ASN A 38 -16.18 -0.26 -10.30
CA ASN A 38 -15.39 -1.06 -11.20
C ASN A 38 -13.89 -0.91 -10.87
N TRP A 39 -13.06 -1.71 -11.46
CA TRP A 39 -11.62 -1.63 -11.31
C TRP A 39 -10.93 -2.14 -12.59
N PRO A 40 -9.61 -1.93 -12.77
CA PRO A 40 -8.96 -2.18 -14.05
C PRO A 40 -9.13 -3.60 -14.60
N THR A 41 -9.19 -4.65 -13.77
CA THR A 41 -9.31 -6.03 -14.28
C THR A 41 -10.67 -6.36 -14.92
N THR A 42 -11.66 -5.50 -14.72
CA THR A 42 -12.99 -5.61 -15.35
C THR A 42 -13.42 -4.32 -16.05
N ASP A 43 -12.49 -3.41 -16.31
CA ASP A 43 -12.77 -2.20 -17.07
C ASP A 43 -13.21 -2.50 -18.51
N PRO A 44 -13.80 -1.55 -19.23
CA PRO A 44 -14.26 -1.75 -20.62
C PRO A 44 -13.13 -1.67 -21.65
N MET A 45 -11.86 -1.48 -21.24
CA MET A 45 -10.75 -1.32 -22.17
C MET A 45 -10.31 -2.65 -22.78
N ASP A 46 -9.84 -2.59 -24.02
CA ASP A 46 -9.24 -3.71 -24.71
C ASP A 46 -7.70 -3.67 -24.58
N TYR A 47 -7.14 -4.83 -24.28
CA TYR A 47 -5.69 -5.03 -24.22
C TYR A 47 -5.29 -6.24 -25.05
N PRO A 48 -4.00 -6.37 -25.45
CA PRO A 48 -3.50 -7.60 -26.04
C PRO A 48 -3.81 -8.83 -25.20
N GLU A 49 -4.08 -9.96 -25.84
CA GLU A 49 -4.50 -11.19 -25.16
C GLU A 49 -3.51 -11.66 -24.10
N GLU A 50 -2.22 -11.54 -24.35
CA GLU A 50 -1.16 -11.86 -23.39
C GLU A 50 -1.23 -10.99 -22.13
N ILE A 51 -1.65 -9.73 -22.26
CA ILE A 51 -1.82 -8.80 -21.14
C ILE A 51 -3.07 -9.16 -20.33
N ASN A 52 -4.16 -9.49 -21.03
CA ASN A 52 -5.38 -9.96 -20.37
C ASN A 52 -5.13 -11.22 -19.53
N GLN A 53 -4.35 -12.16 -20.07
CA GLN A 53 -3.99 -13.39 -19.38
C GLN A 53 -3.06 -13.12 -18.18
N LEU A 54 -2.06 -12.26 -18.33
CA LEU A 54 -1.11 -11.91 -17.27
C LEU A 54 -1.82 -11.34 -16.03
N PHE A 55 -2.79 -10.47 -16.25
CA PHE A 55 -3.56 -9.83 -15.17
C PHE A 55 -4.89 -10.50 -14.86
N MET A 56 -5.16 -11.66 -15.45
CA MET A 56 -6.40 -12.40 -15.25
C MET A 56 -7.66 -11.58 -15.59
N LYS A 57 -7.57 -10.67 -16.58
CA LYS A 57 -8.69 -9.88 -17.06
C LYS A 57 -9.58 -10.78 -17.93
N CYS A 58 -10.63 -11.31 -17.32
CA CYS A 58 -11.52 -12.28 -17.96
C CYS A 58 -12.92 -11.72 -18.26
N ALA A 59 -13.17 -10.47 -17.94
CA ALA A 59 -14.46 -9.82 -18.15
C ALA A 59 -14.27 -8.33 -18.46
N GLN A 60 -15.26 -7.77 -19.15
CA GLN A 60 -15.42 -6.33 -19.33
C GLN A 60 -16.81 -5.93 -18.82
N VAL A 61 -16.87 -4.86 -18.06
CA VAL A 61 -18.13 -4.28 -17.58
C VAL A 61 -18.13 -2.80 -17.96
N ASP A 62 -19.04 -2.44 -18.82
CA ASP A 62 -19.18 -1.06 -19.29
C ASP A 62 -20.46 -0.42 -18.75
N VAL A 63 -20.32 0.56 -17.86
CA VAL A 63 -21.46 1.27 -17.30
C VAL A 63 -22.17 2.17 -18.32
N GLU A 64 -21.56 2.44 -19.49
CA GLU A 64 -22.22 3.10 -20.62
C GLU A 64 -23.38 2.25 -21.20
N HIS A 65 -23.37 0.94 -20.95
CA HIS A 65 -24.46 0.06 -21.32
C HIS A 65 -25.68 0.17 -20.40
N ILE A 66 -25.59 0.89 -19.28
CA ILE A 66 -26.71 1.12 -18.36
C ILE A 66 -27.33 2.48 -18.68
N ALA A 67 -28.51 2.46 -19.24
CA ALA A 67 -29.19 3.66 -19.68
C ALA A 67 -30.12 4.20 -18.59
N SER A 68 -29.85 5.40 -18.12
CA SER A 68 -30.73 6.14 -17.21
C SER A 68 -32.00 6.61 -17.93
N THR A 69 -33.10 6.64 -17.22
CA THR A 69 -34.37 7.24 -17.70
C THR A 69 -34.54 8.64 -17.14
N ASP A 70 -35.45 9.41 -17.71
CA ASP A 70 -35.87 10.75 -17.26
C ASP A 70 -36.44 10.77 -15.83
N LYS A 71 -36.80 9.61 -15.28
CA LYS A 71 -37.29 9.45 -13.91
C LYS A 71 -36.16 9.39 -12.88
N PHE A 72 -34.94 9.10 -13.30
CA PHE A 72 -33.78 9.13 -12.44
C PHE A 72 -33.14 10.53 -12.48
N LEU A 73 -33.51 11.36 -11.53
CA LEU A 73 -33.20 12.79 -11.52
C LEU A 73 -31.81 13.10 -10.99
N SER A 74 -31.26 12.25 -10.12
CA SER A 74 -29.95 12.49 -9.47
C SER A 74 -28.79 12.27 -10.42
N GLY A 75 -28.90 11.31 -11.32
CA GLY A 75 -27.88 10.99 -12.30
C GLY A 75 -26.91 9.88 -11.86
N GLN A 76 -26.11 9.45 -12.80
CA GLN A 76 -25.17 8.36 -12.73
C GLN A 76 -23.75 8.88 -13.02
N PHE A 77 -22.75 8.21 -12.47
CA PHE A 77 -21.34 8.45 -12.78
C PHE A 77 -20.59 7.12 -12.88
N ALA A 78 -19.48 7.12 -13.60
CA ALA A 78 -18.58 5.98 -13.67
C ALA A 78 -17.64 6.01 -12.46
N SER A 79 -17.58 4.91 -11.72
CA SER A 79 -16.84 4.79 -10.46
C SER A 79 -15.75 3.74 -10.59
N TYR A 80 -14.51 4.11 -10.29
CA TYR A 80 -13.38 3.22 -10.43
C TYR A 80 -12.47 3.24 -9.20
N HIS A 81 -12.02 2.05 -8.78
CA HIS A 81 -10.90 1.89 -7.85
C HIS A 81 -9.62 1.74 -8.68
N VAL A 82 -8.74 2.72 -8.65
CA VAL A 82 -7.53 2.73 -9.48
C VAL A 82 -6.30 3.05 -8.64
N TYR A 83 -5.43 2.07 -8.53
CA TYR A 83 -4.14 2.18 -7.87
C TYR A 83 -3.02 2.15 -8.90
N SER A 84 -2.00 2.99 -8.73
CA SER A 84 -0.92 3.13 -9.71
C SER A 84 -0.05 1.89 -9.84
N TYR A 85 0.04 1.11 -8.78
CA TYR A 85 0.94 -0.03 -8.69
C TYR A 85 0.32 -1.35 -9.18
N TYR A 86 -1.01 -1.45 -9.38
CA TYR A 86 -1.66 -2.66 -9.86
C TYR A 86 -3.12 -2.44 -10.30
N PRO A 87 -3.52 -3.08 -11.39
CA PRO A 87 -2.67 -3.57 -12.48
C PRO A 87 -2.23 -2.40 -13.35
N ASP A 88 -0.94 -2.37 -13.69
CA ASP A 88 -0.41 -1.41 -14.64
C ASP A 88 -0.21 -2.08 -16.00
N TYR A 89 -1.30 -2.21 -16.76
CA TYR A 89 -1.29 -2.87 -18.07
C TYR A 89 -0.29 -2.25 -19.03
N LEU A 90 -0.21 -0.91 -19.05
CA LEU A 90 0.60 -0.19 -20.02
C LEU A 90 2.11 -0.40 -19.82
N SER A 91 2.55 -0.80 -18.65
CA SER A 91 3.96 -1.13 -18.39
C SER A 91 4.40 -2.47 -19.00
N HIS A 92 3.48 -3.28 -19.50
CA HIS A 92 3.77 -4.64 -19.95
C HIS A 92 3.70 -4.83 -21.47
N TYR A 93 3.37 -3.80 -22.25
CA TYR A 93 3.45 -3.81 -23.70
C TYR A 93 3.68 -2.40 -24.23
N ASP A 94 4.27 -2.27 -25.41
CA ASP A 94 4.76 -0.98 -25.90
C ASP A 94 3.91 -0.35 -27.00
N SER A 95 3.04 -1.10 -27.69
CA SER A 95 2.29 -0.61 -28.85
C SER A 95 1.35 0.57 -28.51
N TRP A 96 0.88 0.67 -27.27
CA TRP A 96 0.04 1.78 -26.83
C TRP A 96 0.68 3.15 -27.04
N LYS A 97 2.02 3.24 -27.05
CA LYS A 97 2.75 4.51 -27.26
C LYS A 97 2.45 5.12 -28.63
N GLU A 98 2.15 4.28 -29.63
CA GLU A 98 1.75 4.70 -30.95
C GLU A 98 0.22 4.86 -31.08
N GLU A 99 -0.53 4.07 -30.35
CA GLU A 99 -2.00 3.99 -30.40
C GLU A 99 -2.67 5.12 -29.63
N ILE A 100 -2.06 5.60 -28.54
CA ILE A 100 -2.60 6.63 -27.66
C ILE A 100 -1.97 8.01 -27.98
N PRO A 101 -2.62 8.88 -28.75
CA PRO A 101 -2.00 10.13 -29.22
C PRO A 101 -1.62 11.12 -28.10
N TYR A 102 -2.31 11.08 -26.97
CA TYR A 102 -2.08 11.96 -25.82
C TYR A 102 -1.07 11.42 -24.82
N ALA A 103 -0.55 10.22 -25.01
CA ALA A 103 0.44 9.62 -24.11
C ALA A 103 1.66 10.52 -23.89
N LYS A 104 2.08 11.26 -24.93
CA LYS A 104 3.20 12.21 -24.87
C LYS A 104 3.02 13.33 -23.82
N ASP A 105 1.78 13.62 -23.45
CA ASP A 105 1.47 14.65 -22.46
C ASP A 105 1.78 14.18 -21.02
N TYR A 106 2.07 12.88 -20.87
CA TYR A 106 2.45 12.19 -19.63
C TYR A 106 3.91 11.75 -19.60
N LEU A 107 4.73 12.27 -20.53
CA LEU A 107 6.17 12.02 -20.53
C LEU A 107 6.81 12.75 -19.34
N GLN A 108 7.60 12.04 -18.56
CA GLN A 108 8.31 12.55 -17.38
C GLN A 108 9.69 13.08 -17.77
N GLU A 109 10.35 13.79 -16.86
CA GLU A 109 11.66 14.41 -17.11
C GLU A 109 12.77 13.38 -17.40
N ASP A 110 12.65 12.17 -16.84
CA ASP A 110 13.58 11.06 -17.05
C ASP A 110 13.34 10.30 -18.38
N GLY A 111 12.32 10.69 -19.13
CA GLY A 111 11.93 10.07 -20.39
C GLY A 111 10.99 8.85 -20.24
N SER A 112 10.61 8.48 -19.04
CA SER A 112 9.57 7.48 -18.78
C SER A 112 8.18 8.09 -18.97
N TYR A 113 7.15 7.24 -19.05
CA TYR A 113 5.76 7.68 -19.14
C TYR A 113 5.04 7.42 -17.82
N ASN A 114 4.25 8.38 -17.35
CA ASN A 114 3.32 8.18 -16.26
C ASN A 114 2.12 7.36 -16.76
N THR A 115 2.24 6.04 -16.74
CA THR A 115 1.21 5.10 -17.21
C THR A 115 -0.08 5.21 -16.42
N TYR A 116 -0.01 5.54 -15.13
CA TYR A 116 -1.18 5.80 -14.30
C TYR A 116 -2.02 6.96 -14.84
N GLY A 117 -1.40 8.09 -15.12
CA GLY A 117 -2.09 9.24 -15.68
C GLY A 117 -2.70 8.96 -17.07
N ILE A 118 -1.97 8.23 -17.93
CA ILE A 118 -2.48 7.82 -19.24
C ILE A 118 -3.73 6.94 -19.10
N TYR A 119 -3.67 5.95 -18.20
CA TYR A 119 -4.80 5.05 -17.94
C TYR A 119 -6.03 5.79 -17.43
N LEU A 120 -5.85 6.72 -16.50
CA LEU A 120 -6.94 7.56 -16.00
C LEU A 120 -7.59 8.39 -17.13
N GLU A 121 -6.78 8.94 -18.04
CA GLU A 121 -7.33 9.66 -19.19
C GLU A 121 -8.00 8.74 -20.20
N MET A 122 -7.55 7.48 -20.35
CA MET A 122 -8.25 6.47 -21.14
C MET A 122 -9.67 6.24 -20.59
N LEU A 123 -9.81 6.02 -19.29
CA LEU A 123 -11.11 5.87 -18.64
C LEU A 123 -11.98 7.11 -18.84
N ASN A 124 -11.43 8.30 -18.59
CA ASN A 124 -12.21 9.53 -18.72
C ASN A 124 -12.68 9.80 -20.16
N ARG A 125 -11.88 9.43 -21.16
CA ARG A 125 -12.24 9.57 -22.58
C ARG A 125 -13.25 8.53 -23.08
N HIS A 126 -13.25 7.35 -22.46
CA HIS A 126 -14.19 6.29 -22.79
C HIS A 126 -15.62 6.68 -22.40
N HIS A 127 -15.78 7.28 -21.22
CA HIS A 127 -17.09 7.57 -20.66
C HIS A 127 -17.69 8.90 -21.16
N THR A 128 -19.01 8.89 -21.36
CA THR A 128 -19.83 10.08 -21.63
C THR A 128 -20.33 10.72 -20.34
N MET A 129 -20.33 9.97 -19.24
CA MET A 129 -20.69 10.43 -17.90
C MET A 129 -19.44 10.84 -17.09
N PRO A 130 -19.61 11.61 -15.98
CA PRO A 130 -18.48 11.96 -15.12
C PRO A 130 -17.78 10.72 -14.57
N VAL A 131 -16.43 10.69 -14.60
CA VAL A 131 -15.62 9.62 -14.01
C VAL A 131 -15.13 10.07 -12.64
N VAL A 132 -15.36 9.25 -11.62
CA VAL A 132 -14.87 9.45 -10.26
C VAL A 132 -13.95 8.29 -9.89
N ILE A 133 -12.73 8.63 -9.48
CA ILE A 133 -11.81 7.64 -8.93
C ILE A 133 -12.18 7.46 -7.45
N SER A 134 -13.06 6.50 -7.20
CA SER A 134 -13.69 6.28 -5.89
C SER A 134 -12.78 5.56 -4.88
N GLU A 135 -11.63 5.06 -5.34
CA GLU A 135 -10.51 4.71 -4.48
C GLU A 135 -9.19 4.96 -5.20
N PHE A 136 -8.29 5.63 -4.51
CA PHE A 136 -6.87 5.71 -4.81
C PHE A 136 -6.09 5.86 -3.52
N GLY A 137 -4.86 5.38 -3.48
CA GLY A 137 -4.05 5.47 -2.28
C GLY A 137 -2.77 4.64 -2.35
N VAL A 138 -1.92 4.81 -1.38
CA VAL A 138 -0.73 4.00 -1.13
C VAL A 138 -0.56 3.79 0.37
N PRO A 139 -0.21 2.59 0.84
CA PRO A 139 0.02 2.32 2.25
C PRO A 139 1.48 2.46 2.63
N THR A 140 1.74 2.74 3.91
CA THR A 140 3.07 2.68 4.52
C THR A 140 3.38 1.31 5.15
N SER A 141 2.67 0.30 4.76
CA SER A 141 2.78 -1.05 5.32
C SER A 141 4.20 -1.61 5.29
N ARG A 142 4.50 -2.48 6.23
CA ARG A 142 5.78 -3.19 6.30
C ARG A 142 5.93 -4.24 5.21
N GLY A 143 4.83 -4.91 4.83
CA GLY A 143 4.80 -5.78 3.66
C GLY A 143 4.61 -4.98 2.37
N ARG A 144 5.30 -5.40 1.29
CA ARG A 144 5.09 -4.84 -0.04
C ARG A 144 4.59 -5.91 -0.98
N ALA A 145 3.49 -5.62 -1.68
CA ALA A 145 2.94 -6.51 -2.70
C ALA A 145 3.28 -6.05 -4.12
N GLN A 146 3.22 -4.77 -4.39
CA GLN A 146 3.34 -4.22 -5.75
C GLN A 146 4.17 -2.93 -5.75
N LEU A 147 4.78 -2.63 -6.88
CA LEU A 147 5.54 -1.41 -7.12
C LEU A 147 5.27 -0.90 -8.53
N ASP A 148 4.90 0.37 -8.64
CA ASP A 148 4.90 1.09 -9.89
C ASP A 148 6.31 1.59 -10.19
N PHE A 149 6.95 1.01 -11.21
CA PHE A 149 8.32 1.33 -11.59
C PHE A 149 8.48 2.71 -12.23
N HIS A 150 7.39 3.32 -12.71
CA HIS A 150 7.41 4.62 -13.38
C HIS A 150 7.26 5.79 -12.41
N THR A 151 6.48 5.61 -11.36
CA THR A 151 6.20 6.66 -10.38
C THR A 151 6.79 6.39 -9.01
N ALA A 152 7.38 5.21 -8.80
CA ALA A 152 7.86 4.69 -7.52
C ALA A 152 6.78 4.60 -6.42
N ARG A 153 5.50 4.71 -6.79
CA ARG A 153 4.38 4.47 -5.86
C ARG A 153 4.27 2.99 -5.58
N SER A 154 4.11 2.64 -4.32
CA SER A 154 4.21 1.25 -3.88
C SER A 154 3.06 0.86 -2.98
N GLN A 155 2.67 -0.40 -3.06
CA GLN A 155 1.80 -1.02 -2.06
C GLN A 155 2.67 -1.56 -0.92
N GLY A 156 3.11 -0.66 -0.05
CA GLY A 156 3.98 -0.94 1.08
C GLY A 156 5.44 -0.46 0.91
N TYR A 157 6.20 -0.52 1.98
CA TYR A 157 7.60 -0.06 2.07
C TYR A 157 7.78 1.43 1.76
N MET A 158 6.82 2.23 2.15
CA MET A 158 6.89 3.69 2.02
C MET A 158 6.92 4.32 3.41
N SER A 159 7.67 5.39 3.57
CA SER A 159 7.55 6.28 4.72
C SER A 159 6.26 7.11 4.62
N GLU A 160 5.80 7.66 5.72
CA GLU A 160 4.63 8.57 5.74
C GLU A 160 4.84 9.80 4.84
N LYS A 161 6.08 10.29 4.74
CA LYS A 161 6.42 11.40 3.83
C LYS A 161 6.28 10.99 2.37
N GLU A 162 6.75 9.80 2.01
CA GLU A 162 6.61 9.26 0.65
C GLU A 162 5.14 8.99 0.34
N GLN A 163 4.37 8.45 1.28
CA GLN A 163 2.92 8.30 1.17
C GLN A 163 2.25 9.65 0.88
N GLY A 164 2.53 10.67 1.66
CA GLY A 164 1.98 12.00 1.44
C GLY A 164 2.29 12.56 0.05
N ASN A 165 3.54 12.43 -0.39
CA ASN A 165 3.95 12.84 -1.73
C ASN A 165 3.24 12.03 -2.83
N ALA A 166 3.12 10.72 -2.65
CA ALA A 166 2.44 9.83 -3.59
C ALA A 166 0.94 10.16 -3.70
N LEU A 167 0.28 10.44 -2.58
CA LEU A 167 -1.13 10.83 -2.56
C LEU A 167 -1.37 12.15 -3.31
N VAL A 168 -0.53 13.16 -3.06
CA VAL A 168 -0.63 14.45 -3.76
C VAL A 168 -0.40 14.27 -5.26
N SER A 169 0.65 13.55 -5.64
CA SER A 169 0.94 13.33 -7.06
C SER A 169 -0.13 12.50 -7.77
N SER A 170 -0.71 11.50 -7.10
CA SER A 170 -1.85 10.72 -7.64
C SER A 170 -3.10 11.60 -7.85
N TYR A 171 -3.38 12.49 -6.91
CA TYR A 171 -4.47 13.46 -7.04
C TYR A 171 -4.26 14.41 -8.23
N GLU A 172 -3.05 14.90 -8.43
CA GLU A 172 -2.73 15.76 -9.59
C GLU A 172 -2.86 15.00 -10.92
N ASP A 173 -2.52 13.71 -10.97
CA ASP A 173 -2.74 12.85 -12.14
C ASP A 173 -4.24 12.68 -12.43
N ILE A 174 -5.06 12.41 -11.41
CA ILE A 174 -6.52 12.29 -11.54
C ILE A 174 -7.13 13.59 -12.09
N LYS A 175 -6.70 14.72 -11.57
CA LYS A 175 -7.12 16.04 -12.02
C LYS A 175 -6.68 16.34 -13.45
N LYS A 176 -5.42 16.02 -13.79
CA LYS A 176 -4.86 16.20 -15.13
C LYS A 176 -5.59 15.36 -16.17
N ALA A 177 -5.95 14.13 -15.82
CA ALA A 177 -6.73 13.23 -16.67
C ALA A 177 -8.18 13.70 -16.92
N GLY A 178 -8.64 14.75 -16.24
CA GLY A 178 -9.97 15.33 -16.39
C GLY A 178 -11.08 14.59 -15.65
N CYS A 179 -10.75 13.70 -14.70
CA CYS A 179 -11.74 13.03 -13.88
C CYS A 179 -12.51 14.04 -13.01
N ALA A 180 -13.79 13.73 -12.76
CA ALA A 180 -14.71 14.64 -12.06
C ALA A 180 -14.46 14.71 -10.55
N GLY A 181 -13.79 13.71 -9.98
CA GLY A 181 -13.47 13.67 -8.55
C GLY A 181 -12.67 12.44 -8.16
N SER A 182 -12.28 12.43 -6.89
CA SER A 182 -11.55 11.32 -6.30
C SER A 182 -11.87 11.14 -4.82
N ILE A 183 -11.78 9.91 -4.33
CA ILE A 183 -11.96 9.56 -2.93
C ILE A 183 -10.71 8.78 -2.49
N ILE A 184 -10.05 9.30 -1.48
CA ILE A 184 -8.84 8.69 -0.95
C ILE A 184 -9.17 7.44 -0.13
N PHE A 185 -8.43 6.39 -0.36
CA PHE A 185 -8.40 5.22 0.52
C PHE A 185 -7.12 5.28 1.34
N SER A 186 -7.17 5.59 2.70
CA SER A 186 -8.43 5.76 3.41
C SER A 186 -8.31 6.89 4.46
N TRP A 187 -9.42 7.25 5.11
CA TRP A 187 -9.41 8.27 6.17
C TRP A 187 -8.60 7.82 7.38
N GLN A 188 -8.71 6.55 7.74
CA GLN A 188 -8.20 6.00 8.98
C GLN A 188 -7.58 4.63 8.73
N ASP A 189 -6.52 4.31 9.45
CA ASP A 189 -5.89 3.00 9.36
C ASP A 189 -6.85 1.86 9.73
N GLU A 190 -6.76 0.78 8.98
CA GLU A 190 -7.52 -0.45 9.23
C GLU A 190 -6.63 -1.46 9.97
N TRP A 191 -6.45 -1.28 11.26
CA TRP A 191 -5.60 -2.13 12.11
C TRP A 191 -5.94 -3.63 12.04
N PHE A 192 -7.17 -3.97 11.66
CA PHE A 192 -7.65 -5.34 11.50
C PHE A 192 -7.39 -5.92 10.11
N LYS A 193 -6.77 -5.16 9.21
CA LYS A 193 -6.60 -5.54 7.80
C LYS A 193 -5.83 -6.85 7.66
N ARG A 194 -6.34 -7.70 6.79
CA ARG A 194 -5.72 -8.94 6.32
C ARG A 194 -5.80 -8.97 4.81
N THR A 195 -4.76 -9.44 4.17
CA THR A 195 -4.71 -9.48 2.72
C THR A 195 -4.34 -10.85 2.19
N TRP A 196 -4.66 -11.06 0.95
CA TRP A 196 -4.50 -12.33 0.24
C TRP A 196 -3.05 -12.86 0.27
N ASN A 197 -2.06 -11.96 0.27
CA ASN A 197 -0.65 -12.33 0.23
C ASN A 197 -0.09 -12.82 1.58
N THR A 198 -0.76 -12.53 2.69
CA THR A 198 -0.28 -12.89 4.02
C THR A 198 -1.19 -13.86 4.76
N MET A 199 -2.48 -13.94 4.39
CA MET A 199 -3.48 -14.76 5.11
C MET A 199 -3.08 -16.22 5.30
N ALA A 200 -2.40 -16.82 4.32
CA ALA A 200 -1.96 -18.21 4.40
C ALA A 200 -0.86 -18.43 5.45
N ASN A 201 -0.15 -17.39 5.84
CA ASN A 201 1.00 -17.44 6.75
C ASN A 201 0.66 -16.96 8.16
N VAL A 202 -0.56 -16.50 8.39
CA VAL A 202 -1.00 -15.94 9.68
C VAL A 202 -1.79 -16.99 10.46
N ASP A 203 -1.34 -17.31 11.66
CA ASP A 203 -2.08 -18.18 12.60
C ASP A 203 -3.15 -17.35 13.32
N LEU A 204 -4.36 -17.39 12.81
CA LEU A 204 -5.50 -16.62 13.32
C LEU A 204 -5.88 -16.97 14.77
N THR A 205 -5.41 -18.11 15.31
CA THR A 205 -5.65 -18.47 16.69
C THR A 205 -4.72 -17.75 17.66
N LYS A 206 -3.61 -17.23 17.15
CA LYS A 206 -2.59 -16.49 17.93
C LYS A 206 -2.69 -14.98 17.79
N THR A 207 -3.32 -14.52 16.72
CA THR A 207 -3.43 -13.08 16.38
C THR A 207 -4.89 -12.63 16.36
N ALA A 208 -5.65 -12.94 17.41
CA ALA A 208 -7.11 -12.77 17.44
C ALA A 208 -7.60 -11.35 17.15
N TYR A 209 -6.88 -10.34 17.59
CA TYR A 209 -7.27 -8.92 17.46
C TYR A 209 -6.33 -8.12 16.58
N TRP A 210 -5.07 -8.48 16.56
CA TRP A 210 -4.08 -7.91 15.66
C TRP A 210 -3.86 -8.90 14.55
N SER A 211 -4.26 -8.54 13.40
CA SER A 211 -4.08 -9.38 12.26
C SER A 211 -2.60 -9.39 11.88
N ASP A 212 -2.31 -9.32 10.76
CA ASP A 212 -1.14 -9.52 10.00
C ASP A 212 -0.26 -8.27 10.00
N PHE A 213 0.81 -8.27 10.76
CA PHE A 213 1.76 -7.15 10.82
C PHE A 213 2.49 -6.90 9.51
N GLN A 214 2.37 -7.81 8.56
CA GLN A 214 3.08 -7.76 7.29
C GLN A 214 2.14 -7.66 6.10
N THR A 215 0.85 -7.46 6.38
CA THR A 215 -0.07 -7.18 5.29
C THR A 215 0.42 -5.95 4.51
N ASN A 216 0.35 -6.07 3.20
CA ASN A 216 0.67 -4.96 2.29
C ASN A 216 -0.39 -3.85 2.27
N GLU A 217 -1.43 -3.97 3.09
CA GLU A 217 -2.54 -3.02 3.16
C GLU A 217 -2.74 -2.39 4.53
N GLN A 218 -1.76 -2.48 5.43
CA GLN A 218 -1.76 -1.70 6.66
C GLN A 218 -1.38 -0.24 6.37
N PHE A 219 -1.87 0.66 7.18
CA PHE A 219 -1.48 2.06 7.19
C PHE A 219 -1.75 2.81 5.88
N PHE A 220 -2.93 2.58 5.31
CA PHE A 220 -3.46 3.41 4.25
C PHE A 220 -4.01 4.75 4.76
N GLY A 221 -4.31 4.82 6.05
CA GLY A 221 -4.99 5.94 6.66
C GLY A 221 -4.21 7.26 6.63
N LEU A 222 -4.95 8.35 6.49
CA LEU A 222 -4.44 9.69 6.82
C LEU A 222 -4.35 9.90 8.34
N MET A 223 -5.14 9.13 9.08
CA MET A 223 -5.17 9.10 10.54
C MET A 223 -4.74 7.72 11.00
N SER A 224 -3.76 7.68 11.89
CA SER A 224 -3.33 6.43 12.54
C SER A 224 -4.21 6.09 13.74
N PHE A 225 -4.18 4.82 14.14
CA PHE A 225 -4.57 4.41 15.47
C PHE A 225 -3.37 4.53 16.40
N ASP A 226 -3.58 5.23 17.49
CA ASP A 226 -2.58 5.44 18.51
C ASP A 226 -3.04 4.74 19.81
N PRO A 227 -2.61 3.50 20.06
CA PRO A 227 -3.06 2.73 21.23
C PRO A 227 -2.51 3.30 22.53
N GLY A 228 -3.15 2.95 23.64
CA GLY A 228 -2.69 3.26 24.99
C GLY A 228 -3.13 4.61 25.50
N GLU A 229 -2.42 5.08 26.51
CA GLU A 229 -2.69 6.35 27.19
C GLU A 229 -2.30 7.54 26.30
N GLU A 230 -2.87 8.71 26.61
CA GLU A 230 -2.57 9.96 25.90
C GLU A 230 -1.09 10.37 26.06
N GLU A 231 -0.55 10.19 27.26
CA GLU A 231 0.86 10.47 27.56
C GLU A 231 1.72 9.22 27.38
N SER A 232 2.84 9.36 26.69
CA SER A 232 3.84 8.30 26.56
C SER A 232 4.71 8.20 27.81
N VAL A 233 5.25 7.02 28.08
CA VAL A 233 6.16 6.77 29.21
C VAL A 233 7.53 7.45 29.04
N CYS A 234 7.81 7.92 27.84
CA CYS A 234 9.07 8.57 27.50
C CYS A 234 8.91 9.36 26.18
N TYR A 235 9.68 10.42 26.02
CA TYR A 235 9.74 11.25 24.83
C TYR A 235 11.18 11.32 24.30
N THR A 236 11.34 11.49 22.99
CA THR A 236 12.64 11.61 22.33
C THR A 236 13.05 13.08 22.19
N ASP A 237 12.99 13.83 23.27
CA ASP A 237 13.23 15.28 23.32
C ASP A 237 14.60 15.68 23.88
N GLY A 238 15.38 14.68 24.33
CA GLY A 238 16.70 14.88 24.94
C GLY A 238 16.66 15.07 26.45
N ASP A 239 15.48 15.16 27.07
CA ASP A 239 15.34 15.07 28.52
C ASP A 239 15.54 13.63 28.97
N THR A 240 16.10 13.46 30.12
CA THR A 240 16.40 12.13 30.69
C THR A 240 15.79 11.94 32.07
N GLU A 241 14.96 12.86 32.53
CA GLU A 241 14.32 12.79 33.86
C GLU A 241 13.33 11.62 33.98
N GLU A 242 12.75 11.17 32.84
CA GLU A 242 11.86 10.00 32.83
C GLU A 242 12.60 8.66 33.02
N TRP A 243 13.94 8.66 32.83
CA TRP A 243 14.74 7.45 32.94
C TRP A 243 15.29 7.24 34.33
N SER A 244 15.23 6.03 34.82
CA SER A 244 15.69 5.61 36.13
C SER A 244 16.71 4.45 36.07
N GLY A 245 17.31 4.11 37.18
CA GLY A 245 18.17 2.95 37.26
C GLY A 245 17.47 1.62 37.03
N ASP A 246 16.14 1.56 37.23
CA ASP A 246 15.36 0.36 37.00
C ASP A 246 15.16 0.06 35.51
N ASP A 247 15.37 1.05 34.64
CA ASP A 247 15.27 0.91 33.20
C ASP A 247 16.55 0.39 32.55
N LEU A 248 17.62 0.24 33.32
CA LEU A 248 18.92 -0.23 32.82
C LEU A 248 18.82 -1.67 32.35
N LEU A 249 19.07 -1.90 31.05
CA LEU A 249 19.05 -3.22 30.44
C LEU A 249 20.43 -3.85 30.37
N SER A 250 21.47 -3.09 30.06
CA SER A 250 22.82 -3.59 29.87
C SER A 250 23.89 -2.51 30.04
N GLU A 251 25.06 -2.93 30.49
CA GLU A 251 26.29 -2.13 30.48
C GLU A 251 27.37 -2.89 29.70
N ASN A 252 28.05 -2.21 28.80
CA ASN A 252 29.11 -2.78 28.00
C ASN A 252 30.22 -1.74 27.75
N GLY A 253 31.29 -1.83 28.54
CA GLY A 253 32.37 -0.85 28.51
C GLY A 253 31.88 0.54 28.88
N ASP A 254 32.01 1.49 27.96
CA ASP A 254 31.59 2.88 28.16
C ASP A 254 30.11 3.14 27.84
N TYR A 255 29.40 2.11 27.36
CA TYR A 255 28.00 2.22 26.96
C TYR A 255 27.06 1.70 28.04
N THR A 256 25.98 2.43 28.25
CA THR A 256 24.81 1.90 28.95
C THR A 256 23.61 1.91 28.01
N LEU A 257 22.81 0.85 28.07
CA LEU A 257 21.57 0.70 27.34
C LEU A 257 20.42 0.59 28.34
N SER A 258 19.48 1.49 28.26
CA SER A 258 18.22 1.43 29.01
C SER A 258 17.05 1.22 28.05
N MET A 259 15.96 0.62 28.53
CA MET A 259 14.77 0.32 27.75
C MET A 259 13.51 0.60 28.53
N LYS A 260 12.56 1.24 27.89
CA LYS A 260 11.16 1.36 28.33
C LYS A 260 10.23 0.87 27.22
N TYR A 261 9.00 0.62 27.57
CA TYR A 261 7.95 0.33 26.59
C TYR A 261 6.58 0.76 27.14
N ASP A 262 5.71 1.06 26.23
CA ASP A 262 4.28 1.27 26.45
C ASP A 262 3.47 0.50 25.38
N GLU A 263 2.20 0.81 25.22
CA GLU A 263 1.32 0.19 24.24
C GLU A 263 1.67 0.56 22.79
N LYS A 264 2.45 1.65 22.60
CA LYS A 264 2.81 2.21 21.30
C LYS A 264 4.19 1.80 20.86
N PHE A 265 5.18 1.92 21.74
CA PHE A 265 6.58 1.90 21.37
C PHE A 265 7.47 1.14 22.35
N ILE A 266 8.62 0.76 21.85
CA ILE A 266 9.79 0.40 22.65
C ILE A 266 10.77 1.56 22.54
N TYR A 267 11.19 2.09 23.68
CA TYR A 267 12.14 3.20 23.78
C TYR A 267 13.49 2.67 24.21
N PHE A 268 14.53 3.09 23.51
CA PHE A 268 15.90 2.80 23.87
C PHE A 268 16.65 4.08 24.19
N ARG A 269 17.38 4.07 25.29
CA ARG A 269 18.31 5.12 25.64
C ARG A 269 19.72 4.55 25.71
N ILE A 270 20.61 5.06 24.86
CA ILE A 270 22.02 4.77 24.90
C ILE A 270 22.73 5.96 25.51
N HIS A 271 23.60 5.70 26.49
CA HIS A 271 24.46 6.71 27.06
C HIS A 271 25.93 6.27 26.94
N LYS A 272 26.77 7.19 26.48
CA LYS A 272 28.23 7.11 26.43
C LYS A 272 28.80 8.50 26.59
N GLU A 273 29.81 8.69 27.44
CA GLU A 273 30.51 9.96 27.50
C GLU A 273 31.18 10.28 26.15
N ASN A 274 30.97 11.50 25.67
CA ASN A 274 31.51 11.99 24.41
C ASN A 274 31.11 11.15 23.18
N LEU A 275 29.86 10.65 23.16
CA LEU A 275 29.31 9.96 21.99
C LEU A 275 29.34 10.89 20.77
N ASP A 276 30.02 10.48 19.72
CA ASP A 276 29.98 11.13 18.41
C ASP A 276 28.93 10.45 17.54
N PHE A 277 27.65 10.86 17.73
CA PHE A 277 26.51 10.22 17.05
C PHE A 277 26.59 10.28 15.52
N GLU A 278 27.29 11.27 14.96
CA GLU A 278 27.40 11.40 13.50
C GLU A 278 28.49 10.48 12.89
N ASN A 279 29.42 9.99 13.69
CA ASN A 279 30.53 9.17 13.21
C ASN A 279 30.67 7.82 13.92
N GLU A 280 29.91 7.58 14.98
CA GLU A 280 29.86 6.29 15.67
C GLU A 280 28.58 5.54 15.31
N LYS A 281 28.73 4.39 14.66
CA LYS A 281 27.59 3.51 14.34
C LYS A 281 27.34 2.55 15.50
N ILE A 282 26.08 2.46 15.94
CA ILE A 282 25.65 1.60 17.04
C ILE A 282 24.58 0.65 16.53
N TYR A 283 24.67 -0.61 16.94
CA TYR A 283 23.74 -1.67 16.57
C TYR A 283 23.03 -2.21 17.80
N ILE A 284 21.69 -2.32 17.71
CA ILE A 284 20.85 -2.98 18.72
C ILE A 284 20.11 -4.11 18.02
N PRO A 285 20.61 -5.36 18.08
CA PRO A 285 19.91 -6.51 17.54
C PRO A 285 18.75 -6.90 18.46
N LEU A 286 17.59 -7.19 17.87
CA LEU A 286 16.36 -7.58 18.56
C LEU A 286 15.95 -8.97 18.13
N ASP A 287 15.87 -9.91 19.10
CA ASP A 287 15.34 -11.25 18.96
C ASP A 287 13.91 -11.27 19.56
N ILE A 288 12.91 -11.29 18.72
CA ILE A 288 11.50 -11.28 19.15
C ILE A 288 10.79 -12.60 18.89
N THR A 289 11.39 -13.47 18.07
CA THR A 289 10.82 -14.77 17.71
C THR A 289 11.77 -15.89 18.07
N PRO A 290 11.50 -16.64 19.14
CA PRO A 290 12.40 -17.68 19.61
C PRO A 290 12.81 -18.69 18.51
N LYS A 291 14.08 -19.01 18.42
CA LYS A 291 14.68 -19.96 17.45
C LYS A 291 14.58 -19.51 15.99
N SER A 292 14.55 -18.24 15.77
CA SER A 292 14.41 -17.56 14.50
C SER A 292 15.40 -16.42 14.43
N GLY A 293 15.56 -15.83 13.25
CA GLY A 293 16.44 -14.70 13.04
C GLY A 293 17.77 -15.07 12.40
N SER A 294 18.58 -14.05 12.14
CA SER A 294 19.92 -14.19 11.55
C SER A 294 21.02 -13.71 12.48
N TYR A 295 22.23 -14.23 12.25
CA TYR A 295 23.45 -13.75 12.92
C TYR A 295 24.11 -12.58 12.16
N TYR A 296 23.54 -12.15 11.03
CA TYR A 296 24.09 -11.14 10.12
C TYR A 296 23.01 -10.16 9.68
N ALA A 297 23.44 -8.95 9.32
CA ALA A 297 22.60 -7.96 8.67
C ALA A 297 23.10 -7.68 7.25
N GLU A 298 22.16 -7.49 6.31
CA GLU A 298 22.52 -7.15 4.93
C GLU A 298 23.10 -5.73 4.86
N GLY A 299 24.23 -5.62 4.19
CA GLY A 299 24.93 -4.33 4.02
C GLY A 299 25.65 -3.80 5.25
N GLU A 300 25.63 -4.54 6.37
CA GLU A 300 26.34 -4.17 7.59
C GLU A 300 27.42 -5.21 7.91
N ASP A 301 28.64 -4.74 8.19
CA ASP A 301 29.77 -5.61 8.60
C ASP A 301 29.69 -5.91 10.11
N VAL A 302 28.62 -6.63 10.50
CA VAL A 302 28.36 -6.99 11.88
C VAL A 302 27.90 -8.43 12.00
N LYS A 303 28.35 -9.10 13.06
CA LYS A 303 27.89 -10.44 13.45
C LYS A 303 27.35 -10.40 14.86
N PHE A 304 26.17 -10.98 15.05
CA PHE A 304 25.51 -11.06 16.34
C PHE A 304 25.89 -12.34 17.08
N ASP A 305 25.94 -12.27 18.41
CA ASP A 305 26.14 -13.44 19.27
C ASP A 305 24.85 -14.29 19.39
N ARG A 306 23.69 -13.70 19.08
CA ARG A 306 22.38 -14.33 19.02
C ARG A 306 21.70 -14.00 17.71
N GLN A 307 20.79 -14.85 17.30
CA GLN A 307 19.95 -14.57 16.14
C GLN A 307 19.08 -13.34 16.41
N ALA A 308 18.93 -12.49 15.42
CA ALA A 308 18.08 -11.29 15.48
C ALA A 308 17.06 -11.30 14.34
N ASP A 309 15.88 -10.85 14.65
CA ASP A 309 14.78 -10.64 13.69
C ASP A 309 14.79 -9.21 13.17
N PHE A 310 15.24 -8.26 13.99
CA PHE A 310 15.36 -6.85 13.67
C PHE A 310 16.71 -6.33 14.10
N LEU A 311 17.18 -5.29 13.41
CA LEU A 311 18.37 -4.55 13.79
C LEU A 311 18.09 -3.06 13.79
N VAL A 312 18.20 -2.42 14.96
CA VAL A 312 18.25 -0.96 15.02
C VAL A 312 19.67 -0.53 14.70
N VAL A 313 19.83 0.28 13.67
CA VAL A 313 21.10 0.88 13.27
C VAL A 313 21.03 2.37 13.57
N LEU A 314 21.84 2.82 14.53
CA LEU A 314 22.04 4.23 14.80
C LEU A 314 23.28 4.70 14.06
N ASP A 315 23.11 5.57 13.08
CA ASP A 315 24.14 5.99 12.11
C ASP A 315 23.93 7.46 11.76
N GLY A 316 24.10 8.32 12.75
CA GLY A 316 23.78 9.73 12.63
C GLY A 316 22.28 9.99 12.46
N LYS A 317 21.93 11.27 12.34
CA LYS A 317 20.56 11.70 12.27
C LYS A 317 19.84 11.26 10.98
N GLU A 318 20.55 11.23 9.88
CA GLU A 318 19.96 11.03 8.55
C GLU A 318 19.96 9.55 8.10
N ASN A 319 20.83 8.71 8.68
CA ASN A 319 21.03 7.33 8.23
C ASN A 319 20.53 6.27 9.22
N SER A 320 20.06 6.68 10.39
CA SER A 320 19.52 5.76 11.39
C SER A 320 18.26 5.08 10.86
N ARG A 321 18.14 3.76 11.09
CA ARG A 321 17.09 2.92 10.52
C ARG A 321 16.86 1.67 11.35
N VAL A 322 15.77 0.99 11.08
CA VAL A 322 15.51 -0.37 11.56
C VAL A 322 15.49 -1.31 10.37
N LEU A 323 16.36 -2.31 10.39
CA LEU A 323 16.35 -3.39 9.41
C LEU A 323 15.49 -4.55 9.93
N VAL A 324 14.82 -5.24 9.01
CA VAL A 324 13.94 -6.36 9.30
C VAL A 324 14.40 -7.56 8.48
N GLN A 325 14.49 -8.73 9.09
CA GLN A 325 14.89 -9.94 8.39
C GLN A 325 13.97 -10.20 7.19
N GLN A 326 14.53 -10.48 6.03
CA GLN A 326 13.83 -10.62 4.75
C GLN A 326 12.70 -11.65 4.75
N ARG A 327 12.80 -12.67 5.59
CA ARG A 327 11.73 -13.68 5.72
C ARG A 327 10.40 -13.11 6.21
N TYR A 328 10.38 -11.92 6.79
CA TYR A 328 9.16 -11.20 7.14
C TYR A 328 8.58 -10.43 5.96
N ASP A 329 9.29 -10.36 4.84
CA ASP A 329 8.72 -9.90 3.57
C ASP A 329 7.92 -11.03 2.92
N VAL A 330 6.67 -11.13 3.27
CA VAL A 330 5.79 -12.22 2.81
C VAL A 330 5.59 -12.17 1.29
N PHE A 331 5.60 -11.00 0.70
CA PHE A 331 5.57 -10.85 -0.75
C PHE A 331 6.76 -11.58 -1.38
N ARG A 332 7.97 -11.32 -0.88
CA ARG A 332 9.18 -11.97 -1.37
C ARG A 332 9.12 -13.49 -1.22
N VAL A 333 8.63 -13.98 -0.08
CA VAL A 333 8.46 -15.43 0.16
C VAL A 333 7.47 -16.04 -0.82
N VAL A 334 6.25 -15.52 -0.87
CA VAL A 334 5.18 -16.10 -1.70
C VAL A 334 5.51 -16.04 -3.19
N TYR A 335 6.00 -14.92 -3.67
CA TYR A 335 6.31 -14.77 -5.10
C TYR A 335 7.60 -15.46 -5.51
N SER A 336 8.59 -15.59 -4.63
CA SER A 336 9.78 -16.40 -4.91
C SER A 336 9.40 -17.87 -5.07
N GLU A 337 8.54 -18.40 -4.21
CA GLU A 337 8.05 -19.77 -4.33
C GLU A 337 7.19 -19.98 -5.59
N ALA A 338 6.33 -19.02 -5.94
CA ALA A 338 5.44 -19.12 -7.08
C ALA A 338 6.17 -19.08 -8.43
N TYR A 339 7.22 -18.29 -8.55
CA TYR A 339 7.99 -18.14 -9.79
C TYR A 339 9.23 -19.03 -9.86
N GLY A 340 9.60 -19.68 -8.76
CA GLY A 340 10.69 -20.64 -8.70
C GLY A 340 12.08 -20.07 -9.01
N GLU A 341 13.01 -20.97 -9.37
CA GLU A 341 14.42 -20.65 -9.63
C GLU A 341 14.65 -19.70 -10.83
N ASP A 342 13.64 -19.55 -11.68
CA ASP A 342 13.71 -18.68 -12.88
C ASP A 342 13.44 -17.20 -12.57
N ASN A 343 13.10 -16.86 -11.32
CA ASN A 343 12.87 -15.46 -10.94
C ASN A 343 14.20 -14.76 -10.61
N PRO A 344 14.73 -13.89 -11.49
CA PRO A 344 16.02 -13.25 -11.28
C PRO A 344 16.01 -12.19 -10.16
N TYR A 345 14.84 -11.84 -9.63
CA TYR A 345 14.69 -10.74 -8.69
C TYR A 345 14.56 -11.17 -7.24
N PHE A 346 14.26 -12.46 -6.98
CA PHE A 346 13.97 -12.91 -5.63
C PHE A 346 14.67 -14.25 -5.33
N GLU A 347 15.57 -14.22 -4.36
CA GLU A 347 15.97 -15.44 -3.66
C GLU A 347 14.91 -15.74 -2.59
N VAL A 348 14.57 -17.01 -2.41
CA VAL A 348 13.63 -17.44 -1.36
C VAL A 348 14.30 -17.21 -0.01
N PRO A 349 13.75 -16.33 0.85
CA PRO A 349 14.31 -16.12 2.18
C PRO A 349 14.09 -17.35 3.06
N ASP A 350 15.11 -17.77 3.77
CA ASP A 350 15.04 -18.81 4.78
C ASP A 350 15.33 -18.28 6.18
N LYS A 351 15.45 -19.20 7.14
CA LYS A 351 15.71 -18.84 8.55
C LYS A 351 17.08 -18.18 8.79
N ASP A 352 18.01 -18.35 7.86
CA ASP A 352 19.37 -17.85 7.95
C ASP A 352 19.58 -16.61 7.08
N THR A 353 18.55 -16.17 6.35
CA THR A 353 18.57 -14.94 5.54
C THR A 353 18.91 -13.74 6.42
N PRO A 354 19.82 -12.82 6.00
CA PRO A 354 20.19 -11.65 6.77
C PRO A 354 19.01 -10.75 7.16
N VAL A 355 19.21 -10.01 8.25
CA VAL A 355 18.27 -8.95 8.67
C VAL A 355 18.33 -7.80 7.70
#